data_40af2becfd14dac9c9f9634104a21346
#
_entry.id   40af2becfd14dac9c9f9634104a21346
#
_cell.length_a   1.000
_cell.length_b   1.000
_cell.length_c   1.000
_cell.angle_alpha   90.00
_cell.angle_beta   90.00
_cell.angle_gamma   90.00
#
_symmetry.space_group_name_H-M   'P 1'
#
loop_
_entity.id
_entity.type
_entity.pdbx_description
1 polymer ?
#
loop_
_entity_poly.entity_id
_entity_poly.type
_entity_poly.pdbx_seq_one_letter_code
_entity_poly.pdbx_strand_id
1 'polypeptide(L)'
;TVILGVPRVWEMLDKAIMTKINQSSLARFMFKIAEKIDSMAIRKMLFSKVHKQFGGHIRLMVSGGAKIDKNILEDFRTMGFRAIQGYGMTETAPIIAFNVPGRERSDSVGEVIPNVEVKIADDGEILVKGKNVMKGYYNNEQATKEAFDKDGWFHTGDLGRMEGKYLIIIGRKKEMIVLPNGKNIDPNDVEAEIIKNTDLIKEIAVTEYKEQLIAIIYPDFEQIKAKHIVNIKDAIKWEVIDKYNVTAPNYKKIHDIKIVKEELPKTRLGKIRRFMLKDLLEDKTENTDKKVEKKVVEVPAEMKEKFNVINKYIDERYHKAIDLDSHIELDLGFDSLDIVEFMNFLNDTFGITLVEQDFVENKTISAIIKLVDEKAGKLVEKIDKNENLKKIIESDSDVKLPPNVRYGKVLKFILSPMFKFYFKYKYSGKENIGEGAGIIVGNHQSYLDAFMLNNAFTYKEMENNYYIATALHFKSNFMKYLAGRGNIILVDANRNLKNTLQAAAKVLKSGKKLLIFPEGARTRDGQLQEFKKTFAILAKELNVPIYPFVLKGAYEAFPYNKKFPKRNNISVQFLEKIEPQDKTVEELVEETKNNIAKNYY
;
A
#
# COMPACT_ATOMS: atom_id res chain seq x y z
N THR A 1 -19.10 -26.98 27.43
CA THR A 1 -19.63 -25.67 26.98
C THR A 1 -19.38 -25.54 25.48
N VAL A 2 -20.39 -25.05 24.75
CA VAL A 2 -20.29 -24.66 23.32
C VAL A 2 -20.34 -23.15 23.26
N ILE A 3 -19.49 -22.54 22.47
CA ILE A 3 -19.52 -21.09 22.21
C ILE A 3 -19.81 -20.88 20.72
N LEU A 4 -20.82 -20.09 20.45
CA LEU A 4 -21.20 -19.64 19.12
C LEU A 4 -20.72 -18.20 18.94
N GLY A 5 -20.10 -17.89 17.81
CA GLY A 5 -19.63 -16.56 17.50
C GLY A 5 -19.63 -16.28 16.00
N VAL A 6 -19.58 -15.00 15.65
CA VAL A 6 -19.32 -14.56 14.27
C VAL A 6 -17.81 -14.51 14.01
N PRO A 7 -17.36 -14.58 12.75
CA PRO A 7 -15.94 -14.58 12.42
C PRO A 7 -15.13 -13.49 13.11
N ARG A 8 -15.64 -12.28 13.17
CA ARG A 8 -14.98 -11.12 13.79
C ARG A 8 -14.57 -11.35 15.25
N VAL A 9 -15.37 -12.08 16.02
CA VAL A 9 -15.04 -12.42 17.42
C VAL A 9 -13.85 -13.36 17.46
N TRP A 10 -13.83 -14.36 16.60
CA TRP A 10 -12.74 -15.33 16.51
C TRP A 10 -11.44 -14.70 16.01
N GLU A 11 -11.51 -13.81 15.02
CA GLU A 11 -10.37 -13.01 14.52
C GLU A 11 -9.74 -12.17 15.63
N MET A 12 -10.55 -11.46 16.41
CA MET A 12 -10.05 -10.63 17.52
C MET A 12 -9.37 -11.47 18.60
N LEU A 13 -9.97 -12.61 18.97
CA LEU A 13 -9.41 -13.53 19.96
C LEU A 13 -8.11 -14.17 19.45
N ASP A 14 -8.11 -14.63 18.22
CA ASP A 14 -6.92 -15.21 17.58
C ASP A 14 -5.78 -14.20 17.54
N LYS A 15 -6.02 -13.00 17.02
CA LYS A 15 -5.03 -11.92 16.97
C LYS A 15 -4.44 -11.61 18.35
N ALA A 16 -5.28 -11.55 19.38
CA ALA A 16 -4.84 -11.27 20.75
C ALA A 16 -3.96 -12.40 21.31
N ILE A 17 -4.31 -13.65 21.07
CA ILE A 17 -3.56 -14.83 21.54
C ILE A 17 -2.25 -14.97 20.74
N MET A 18 -2.33 -14.90 19.41
CA MET A 18 -1.15 -15.05 18.55
C MET A 18 -0.14 -13.93 18.76
N THR A 19 -0.57 -12.71 19.07
CA THR A 19 0.33 -11.62 19.47
C THR A 19 1.14 -12.01 20.72
N LYS A 20 0.50 -12.57 21.75
CA LYS A 20 1.21 -13.04 22.97
C LYS A 20 2.13 -14.22 22.69
N ILE A 21 1.69 -15.17 21.85
CA ILE A 21 2.52 -16.31 21.43
C ILE A 21 3.78 -15.80 20.70
N ASN A 22 3.61 -14.84 19.80
CA ASN A 22 4.71 -14.29 19.00
C ASN A 22 5.72 -13.46 19.81
N GLN A 23 5.33 -12.91 20.96
CA GLN A 23 6.23 -12.21 21.86
C GLN A 23 7.17 -13.14 22.65
N SER A 24 6.83 -14.42 22.78
CA SER A 24 7.63 -15.42 23.50
C SER A 24 8.26 -16.45 22.57
N SER A 25 9.59 -16.55 22.57
CA SER A 25 10.29 -17.58 21.75
C SER A 25 9.91 -19.01 22.14
N LEU A 26 9.68 -19.25 23.44
CA LEU A 26 9.23 -20.55 23.94
C LEU A 26 7.80 -20.86 23.47
N ALA A 27 6.88 -19.90 23.53
CA ALA A 27 5.51 -20.10 23.10
C ALA A 27 5.43 -20.35 21.58
N ARG A 28 6.22 -19.64 20.79
CA ARG A 28 6.36 -19.90 19.34
C ARG A 28 6.88 -21.31 19.03
N PHE A 29 7.87 -21.74 19.79
CA PHE A 29 8.43 -23.10 19.65
C PHE A 29 7.38 -24.16 19.99
N MET A 30 6.65 -23.96 21.10
CA MET A 30 5.55 -24.87 21.51
C MET A 30 4.44 -24.90 20.46
N PHE A 31 4.09 -23.78 19.86
CA PHE A 31 3.08 -23.69 18.81
C PHE A 31 3.48 -24.52 17.58
N LYS A 32 4.72 -24.35 17.09
CA LYS A 32 5.27 -25.15 15.97
C LYS A 32 5.34 -26.65 16.26
N ILE A 33 5.57 -27.04 17.50
CA ILE A 33 5.50 -28.45 17.89
C ILE A 33 4.05 -28.95 17.85
N ALA A 34 3.12 -28.15 18.39
CA ALA A 34 1.72 -28.50 18.44
C ALA A 34 1.08 -28.66 17.05
N GLU A 35 1.51 -27.88 16.06
CA GLU A 35 1.09 -28.06 14.65
C GLU A 35 1.33 -29.50 14.13
N LYS A 36 2.38 -30.16 14.61
CA LYS A 36 2.79 -31.51 14.19
C LYS A 36 2.18 -32.64 15.03
N ILE A 37 1.45 -32.31 16.09
CA ILE A 37 0.86 -33.29 17.01
C ILE A 37 -0.62 -33.49 16.64
N ASP A 38 -1.05 -34.69 16.28
CA ASP A 38 -2.46 -34.97 15.94
C ASP A 38 -3.38 -35.02 17.17
N SER A 39 -2.83 -35.29 18.35
CA SER A 39 -3.63 -35.46 19.58
C SER A 39 -4.12 -34.13 20.16
N MET A 40 -5.43 -33.90 20.10
CA MET A 40 -6.09 -32.75 20.72
C MET A 40 -5.85 -32.66 22.24
N ALA A 41 -5.73 -33.81 22.93
CA ALA A 41 -5.46 -33.85 24.37
C ALA A 41 -4.08 -33.30 24.71
N ILE A 42 -3.06 -33.66 23.92
CA ILE A 42 -1.69 -33.17 24.09
C ILE A 42 -1.63 -31.68 23.76
N ARG A 43 -2.24 -31.25 22.65
CA ARG A 43 -2.36 -29.82 22.30
C ARG A 43 -3.00 -29.01 23.42
N LYS A 44 -4.12 -29.49 23.99
CA LYS A 44 -4.81 -28.87 25.13
C LYS A 44 -3.92 -28.78 26.37
N MET A 45 -3.10 -29.79 26.64
CA MET A 45 -2.14 -29.79 27.74
C MET A 45 -1.06 -28.74 27.54
N LEU A 46 -0.48 -28.64 26.35
CA LEU A 46 0.55 -27.65 26.00
C LEU A 46 0.02 -26.21 26.15
N PHE A 47 -1.23 -25.97 25.76
CA PHE A 47 -1.88 -24.65 25.85
C PHE A 47 -2.86 -24.54 27.04
N SER A 48 -2.61 -25.28 28.12
CA SER A 48 -3.49 -25.30 29.31
C SER A 48 -3.72 -23.92 29.91
N LYS A 49 -2.73 -23.00 29.85
CA LYS A 49 -2.89 -21.60 30.29
C LYS A 49 -3.93 -20.85 29.47
N VAL A 50 -3.93 -21.04 28.13
CA VAL A 50 -4.94 -20.45 27.24
C VAL A 50 -6.31 -21.03 27.56
N HIS A 51 -6.42 -22.35 27.69
CA HIS A 51 -7.67 -23.00 28.07
C HIS A 51 -8.24 -22.50 29.41
N LYS A 52 -7.38 -22.27 30.42
CA LYS A 52 -7.79 -21.72 31.72
C LYS A 52 -8.35 -20.31 31.60
N GLN A 53 -7.80 -19.46 30.73
CA GLN A 53 -8.33 -18.12 30.48
C GLN A 53 -9.75 -18.16 29.90
N PHE A 54 -10.07 -19.22 29.14
CA PHE A 54 -11.44 -19.49 28.64
C PHE A 54 -12.28 -20.35 29.61
N GLY A 55 -11.91 -20.41 30.88
CA GLY A 55 -12.63 -21.16 31.91
C GLY A 55 -12.39 -22.68 31.89
N GLY A 56 -11.55 -23.23 31.03
CA GLY A 56 -11.10 -24.63 30.99
C GLY A 56 -12.12 -25.65 30.46
N HIS A 57 -13.40 -25.25 30.22
CA HIS A 57 -14.51 -26.15 29.94
C HIS A 57 -15.09 -26.06 28.54
N ILE A 58 -14.44 -25.31 27.62
CA ILE A 58 -14.91 -25.21 26.22
C ILE A 58 -14.69 -26.56 25.55
N ARG A 59 -15.77 -27.09 24.97
CA ARG A 59 -15.77 -28.33 24.16
C ARG A 59 -15.76 -28.03 22.67
N LEU A 60 -16.46 -26.95 22.27
CA LEU A 60 -16.66 -26.64 20.86
C LEU A 60 -16.77 -25.12 20.69
N MET A 61 -16.06 -24.62 19.70
CA MET A 61 -16.16 -23.25 19.20
C MET A 61 -16.77 -23.31 17.80
N VAL A 62 -17.84 -22.55 17.57
CA VAL A 62 -18.59 -22.57 16.30
C VAL A 62 -18.59 -21.17 15.69
N SER A 63 -18.14 -21.06 14.47
CA SER A 63 -18.25 -19.85 13.65
C SER A 63 -19.41 -19.99 12.67
N GLY A 64 -20.21 -18.94 12.55
CA GLY A 64 -21.33 -18.89 11.60
C GLY A 64 -21.69 -17.47 11.20
N GLY A 65 -22.55 -17.34 10.18
CA GLY A 65 -23.06 -16.06 9.68
C GLY A 65 -22.17 -15.34 8.66
N ALA A 66 -20.91 -15.71 8.53
CA ALA A 66 -20.02 -15.28 7.43
C ALA A 66 -18.85 -16.26 7.30
N LYS A 67 -18.09 -16.17 6.19
CA LYS A 67 -16.87 -16.95 5.95
C LYS A 67 -15.80 -16.55 6.99
N ILE A 68 -15.13 -17.54 7.57
CA ILE A 68 -13.97 -17.34 8.46
C ILE A 68 -12.68 -17.78 7.74
N ASP A 69 -11.56 -17.11 8.02
CA ASP A 69 -10.24 -17.58 7.52
C ASP A 69 -9.92 -18.94 8.14
N LYS A 70 -9.63 -19.91 7.27
CA LYS A 70 -9.25 -21.29 7.67
C LYS A 70 -8.09 -21.30 8.67
N ASN A 71 -7.14 -20.38 8.54
CA ASN A 71 -5.97 -20.32 9.42
C ASN A 71 -6.38 -20.05 10.87
N ILE A 72 -7.40 -19.23 11.11
CA ILE A 72 -7.92 -18.96 12.46
C ILE A 72 -8.48 -20.24 13.10
N LEU A 73 -9.22 -21.03 12.32
CA LEU A 73 -9.70 -22.32 12.80
C LEU A 73 -8.55 -23.29 13.08
N GLU A 74 -7.53 -23.28 12.24
CA GLU A 74 -6.32 -24.10 12.42
C GLU A 74 -5.50 -23.66 13.62
N ASP A 75 -5.37 -22.37 13.87
CA ASP A 75 -4.68 -21.84 15.04
C ASP A 75 -5.37 -22.26 16.35
N PHE A 76 -6.71 -22.12 16.43
CA PHE A 76 -7.46 -22.66 17.56
C PHE A 76 -7.32 -24.17 17.71
N ARG A 77 -7.33 -24.93 16.62
CA ARG A 77 -7.11 -26.39 16.65
C ARG A 77 -5.70 -26.74 17.10
N THR A 78 -4.70 -26.00 16.68
CA THR A 78 -3.31 -26.14 17.13
C THR A 78 -3.19 -25.90 18.63
N MET A 79 -3.96 -24.98 19.18
CA MET A 79 -4.04 -24.73 20.62
C MET A 79 -4.91 -25.77 21.37
N GLY A 80 -5.50 -26.76 20.70
CA GLY A 80 -6.29 -27.82 21.29
C GLY A 80 -7.76 -27.48 21.50
N PHE A 81 -8.29 -26.44 20.84
CA PHE A 81 -9.72 -26.18 20.76
C PHE A 81 -10.32 -26.87 19.53
N ARG A 82 -11.53 -27.42 19.69
CA ARG A 82 -12.29 -27.89 18.55
C ARG A 82 -13.06 -26.70 17.98
N ALA A 83 -12.49 -26.08 16.95
CA ALA A 83 -13.06 -24.95 16.25
C ALA A 83 -13.62 -25.40 14.89
N ILE A 84 -14.87 -25.08 14.63
CA ILE A 84 -15.60 -25.48 13.43
C ILE A 84 -16.42 -24.33 12.87
N GLN A 85 -16.83 -24.46 11.62
CA GLN A 85 -17.74 -23.54 10.98
C GLN A 85 -18.95 -24.27 10.39
N GLY A 86 -20.05 -23.52 10.25
CA GLY A 86 -21.26 -23.97 9.57
C GLY A 86 -21.74 -22.92 8.58
N TYR A 87 -22.54 -23.35 7.62
CA TYR A 87 -23.12 -22.52 6.59
C TYR A 87 -24.64 -22.62 6.60
N GLY A 88 -25.25 -21.48 6.38
CA GLY A 88 -26.69 -21.35 6.23
C GLY A 88 -27.12 -19.90 6.27
N MET A 89 -28.41 -19.67 6.15
CA MET A 89 -29.01 -18.35 6.06
C MET A 89 -30.42 -18.39 6.69
N THR A 90 -30.99 -17.21 6.94
CA THR A 90 -32.31 -17.09 7.55
C THR A 90 -33.37 -17.86 6.74
N GLU A 91 -33.24 -17.83 5.43
CA GLU A 91 -34.11 -18.50 4.46
C GLU A 91 -34.05 -20.04 4.54
N THR A 92 -33.07 -20.59 5.24
CA THR A 92 -32.90 -22.06 5.41
C THR A 92 -32.97 -22.53 6.85
N ALA A 93 -33.50 -21.74 7.78
CA ALA A 93 -33.89 -21.98 9.17
C ALA A 93 -32.85 -22.68 10.09
N PRO A 94 -31.64 -22.22 10.28
CA PRO A 94 -30.77 -21.46 9.38
C PRO A 94 -29.72 -22.33 8.67
N ILE A 95 -29.58 -23.66 8.98
CA ILE A 95 -28.40 -24.47 8.64
C ILE A 95 -28.59 -25.24 7.33
N ILE A 96 -27.60 -25.20 6.47
CA ILE A 96 -27.48 -26.00 5.25
C ILE A 96 -26.39 -27.07 5.41
N ALA A 97 -25.22 -26.67 5.90
CA ALA A 97 -24.08 -27.56 6.08
C ALA A 97 -23.34 -27.25 7.38
N PHE A 98 -22.72 -28.26 7.98
CA PHE A 98 -22.04 -28.14 9.25
C PHE A 98 -20.85 -29.10 9.35
N ASN A 99 -19.74 -28.64 9.93
CA ASN A 99 -18.60 -29.49 10.20
C ASN A 99 -18.91 -30.49 11.33
N VAL A 100 -18.75 -31.76 11.07
CA VAL A 100 -18.98 -32.84 12.04
C VAL A 100 -17.77 -32.98 12.94
N PRO A 101 -17.92 -32.89 14.28
CA PRO A 101 -16.82 -33.11 15.22
C PRO A 101 -16.10 -34.44 15.00
N GLY A 102 -14.77 -34.40 14.82
CA GLY A 102 -13.94 -35.56 14.50
C GLY A 102 -13.69 -35.78 13.00
N ARG A 103 -14.38 -35.05 12.13
CA ARG A 103 -14.19 -35.07 10.67
C ARG A 103 -14.18 -33.65 10.09
N GLU A 104 -13.68 -32.71 10.90
CA GLU A 104 -13.66 -31.30 10.54
C GLU A 104 -12.66 -30.99 9.45
N ARG A 105 -13.04 -30.12 8.50
CA ARG A 105 -12.16 -29.47 7.52
C ARG A 105 -12.22 -27.95 7.70
N SER A 106 -11.08 -27.32 7.89
CA SER A 106 -10.98 -25.86 8.09
C SER A 106 -11.30 -25.06 6.83
N ASP A 107 -11.10 -25.66 5.65
CA ASP A 107 -11.38 -25.07 4.33
C ASP A 107 -12.81 -25.31 3.83
N SER A 108 -13.66 -25.98 4.61
CA SER A 108 -15.02 -26.35 4.27
C SER A 108 -16.00 -25.98 5.38
N VAL A 109 -17.24 -25.66 5.01
CA VAL A 109 -18.33 -25.47 5.96
C VAL A 109 -18.93 -26.82 6.45
N GLY A 110 -18.37 -27.94 5.99
CA GLY A 110 -18.73 -29.27 6.43
C GLY A 110 -19.64 -30.02 5.48
N GLU A 111 -20.31 -31.03 6.04
CA GLU A 111 -21.23 -31.90 5.33
C GLU A 111 -22.63 -31.27 5.31
N VAL A 112 -23.39 -31.51 4.22
CA VAL A 112 -24.80 -31.11 4.14
C VAL A 112 -25.59 -31.86 5.22
N ILE A 113 -26.45 -31.15 5.96
CA ILE A 113 -27.24 -31.76 7.04
C ILE A 113 -28.29 -32.72 6.49
N PRO A 114 -28.70 -33.74 7.28
CA PRO A 114 -29.77 -34.66 6.87
C PRO A 114 -31.07 -33.96 6.44
N ASN A 115 -31.71 -34.52 5.40
CA ASN A 115 -32.97 -34.00 4.82
C ASN A 115 -32.85 -32.62 4.13
N VAL A 116 -31.64 -32.20 3.80
CA VAL A 116 -31.34 -31.05 2.92
C VAL A 116 -30.58 -31.56 1.71
N GLU A 117 -30.99 -31.10 0.54
CA GLU A 117 -30.32 -31.37 -0.72
C GLU A 117 -29.60 -30.13 -1.19
N VAL A 118 -28.38 -30.28 -1.67
CA VAL A 118 -27.55 -29.22 -2.25
C VAL A 118 -27.12 -29.61 -3.65
N LYS A 119 -27.28 -28.68 -4.58
CA LYS A 119 -26.83 -28.78 -5.96
C LYS A 119 -25.98 -27.55 -6.29
N ILE A 120 -24.94 -27.72 -7.08
CA ILE A 120 -24.16 -26.62 -7.65
C ILE A 120 -24.65 -26.41 -9.08
N ALA A 121 -25.10 -25.20 -9.37
CA ALA A 121 -25.52 -24.80 -10.71
C ALA A 121 -24.31 -24.62 -11.65
N ASP A 122 -24.56 -24.51 -12.95
CA ASP A 122 -23.48 -24.38 -13.97
C ASP A 122 -22.62 -23.13 -13.78
N ASP A 123 -23.21 -22.08 -13.22
CA ASP A 123 -22.49 -20.83 -12.87
C ASP A 123 -21.80 -20.88 -11.48
N GLY A 124 -21.86 -22.02 -10.82
CA GLY A 124 -21.25 -22.24 -9.50
C GLY A 124 -22.13 -21.83 -8.32
N GLU A 125 -23.39 -21.40 -8.54
CA GLU A 125 -24.30 -21.04 -7.46
C GLU A 125 -24.76 -22.27 -6.67
N ILE A 126 -24.80 -22.11 -5.35
CA ILE A 126 -25.32 -23.15 -4.45
C ILE A 126 -26.84 -23.06 -4.45
N LEU A 127 -27.47 -24.15 -4.87
CA LEU A 127 -28.92 -24.34 -4.82
C LEU A 127 -29.28 -25.29 -3.70
N VAL A 128 -30.36 -24.98 -2.98
CA VAL A 128 -30.77 -25.74 -1.78
C VAL A 128 -32.24 -26.15 -1.88
N LYS A 129 -32.52 -27.38 -1.49
CA LYS A 129 -33.89 -27.89 -1.39
C LYS A 129 -34.05 -28.70 -0.08
N GLY A 130 -35.13 -28.45 0.67
CA GLY A 130 -35.34 -29.16 1.91
C GLY A 130 -36.50 -28.56 2.71
N LYS A 131 -36.91 -29.28 3.77
CA LYS A 131 -38.00 -28.82 4.65
C LYS A 131 -37.63 -27.59 5.50
N ASN A 132 -36.37 -27.29 5.62
CA ASN A 132 -35.82 -26.12 6.30
C ASN A 132 -35.82 -24.86 5.45
N VAL A 133 -36.06 -24.97 4.13
CA VAL A 133 -36.13 -23.81 3.24
C VAL A 133 -37.44 -23.07 3.42
N MET A 134 -37.39 -21.75 3.48
CA MET A 134 -38.56 -20.87 3.62
C MET A 134 -39.62 -21.12 2.53
N LYS A 135 -40.84 -20.76 2.79
CA LYS A 135 -41.95 -20.79 1.80
C LYS A 135 -41.88 -19.59 0.84
N GLY A 136 -41.27 -18.50 1.25
CA GLY A 136 -41.15 -17.27 0.50
C GLY A 136 -40.97 -16.05 1.40
N TYR A 137 -40.76 -14.90 0.78
CA TYR A 137 -40.64 -13.61 1.45
C TYR A 137 -42.03 -13.04 1.78
N TYR A 138 -42.18 -12.54 2.97
CA TYR A 138 -43.47 -11.98 3.43
C TYR A 138 -43.84 -10.74 2.61
N ASN A 139 -45.05 -10.74 2.03
CA ASN A 139 -45.61 -9.69 1.17
C ASN A 139 -44.69 -9.28 -0.01
N ASN A 140 -43.86 -10.19 -0.52
CA ASN A 140 -42.98 -9.93 -1.66
C ASN A 140 -42.94 -11.15 -2.60
N GLU A 141 -43.98 -11.29 -3.41
CA GLU A 141 -44.12 -12.38 -4.38
C GLU A 141 -43.03 -12.32 -5.46
N GLN A 142 -42.65 -11.10 -5.87
CA GLN A 142 -41.63 -10.92 -6.89
C GLN A 142 -40.28 -11.49 -6.43
N ALA A 143 -39.81 -11.09 -5.25
CA ALA A 143 -38.56 -11.62 -4.69
C ALA A 143 -38.66 -13.13 -4.43
N THR A 144 -39.85 -13.64 -4.05
CA THR A 144 -40.05 -15.07 -3.90
C THR A 144 -39.90 -15.84 -5.22
N LYS A 145 -40.52 -15.35 -6.29
CA LYS A 145 -40.37 -15.95 -7.62
C LYS A 145 -38.93 -15.92 -8.14
N GLU A 146 -38.18 -14.88 -7.81
CA GLU A 146 -36.77 -14.77 -8.18
C GLU A 146 -35.86 -15.70 -7.35
N ALA A 147 -36.27 -16.06 -6.15
CA ALA A 147 -35.51 -16.89 -5.23
C ALA A 147 -35.62 -18.40 -5.48
N PHE A 148 -36.61 -18.85 -6.26
CA PHE A 148 -36.82 -20.26 -6.55
C PHE A 148 -36.85 -20.52 -8.06
N ASP A 149 -36.27 -21.64 -8.47
CA ASP A 149 -36.40 -22.14 -9.84
C ASP A 149 -37.72 -22.95 -10.02
N LYS A 150 -37.95 -23.41 -11.26
CA LYS A 150 -39.15 -24.18 -11.65
C LYS A 150 -39.23 -25.51 -10.94
N ASP A 151 -38.11 -26.08 -10.51
CA ASP A 151 -38.01 -27.37 -9.83
C ASP A 151 -38.06 -27.22 -8.30
N GLY A 152 -38.24 -25.99 -7.80
CA GLY A 152 -38.34 -25.67 -6.38
C GLY A 152 -36.99 -25.62 -5.65
N TRP A 153 -35.90 -25.41 -6.36
CA TRP A 153 -34.62 -25.13 -5.75
C TRP A 153 -34.51 -23.67 -5.36
N PHE A 154 -34.06 -23.43 -4.13
CA PHE A 154 -33.81 -22.10 -3.62
C PHE A 154 -32.40 -21.64 -4.04
N HIS A 155 -32.32 -20.47 -4.64
CA HIS A 155 -31.11 -19.79 -5.06
C HIS A 155 -30.49 -19.03 -3.87
N THR A 156 -29.35 -19.49 -3.37
CA THR A 156 -28.73 -18.87 -2.19
C THR A 156 -28.02 -17.56 -2.50
N GLY A 157 -27.64 -17.32 -3.74
CA GLY A 157 -26.78 -16.21 -4.15
C GLY A 157 -25.33 -16.41 -3.73
N ASP A 158 -24.97 -17.54 -3.13
CA ASP A 158 -23.61 -17.88 -2.74
C ASP A 158 -23.01 -18.87 -3.77
N LEU A 159 -21.74 -18.69 -4.09
CA LEU A 159 -20.97 -19.59 -4.97
C LEU A 159 -20.23 -20.63 -4.16
N GLY A 160 -20.18 -21.85 -4.66
CA GLY A 160 -19.50 -22.94 -3.98
C GLY A 160 -19.20 -24.13 -4.85
N ARG A 161 -18.60 -25.15 -4.26
CA ARG A 161 -18.36 -26.45 -4.89
C ARG A 161 -18.43 -27.58 -3.87
N MET A 162 -18.73 -28.76 -4.36
CA MET A 162 -18.65 -29.99 -3.56
C MET A 162 -17.29 -30.66 -3.75
N GLU A 163 -16.62 -31.02 -2.67
CA GLU A 163 -15.48 -31.93 -2.66
C GLU A 163 -15.83 -33.20 -1.88
N GLY A 164 -16.26 -34.23 -2.59
CA GLY A 164 -16.89 -35.39 -2.00
C GLY A 164 -18.17 -34.97 -1.27
N LYS A 165 -18.24 -35.19 0.05
CA LYS A 165 -19.38 -34.79 0.88
C LYS A 165 -19.27 -33.39 1.52
N TYR A 166 -18.15 -32.69 1.31
CA TYR A 166 -17.87 -31.41 1.91
C TYR A 166 -18.28 -30.27 1.00
N LEU A 167 -19.03 -29.32 1.52
CA LEU A 167 -19.39 -28.08 0.84
C LEU A 167 -18.34 -27.01 1.13
N ILE A 168 -17.81 -26.39 0.06
CA ILE A 168 -16.84 -25.30 0.13
C ILE A 168 -17.48 -24.04 -0.42
N ILE A 169 -17.51 -22.97 0.37
CA ILE A 169 -18.01 -21.65 -0.04
C ILE A 169 -16.87 -20.88 -0.70
N ILE A 170 -17.12 -20.38 -1.90
CA ILE A 170 -16.18 -19.55 -2.66
C ILE A 170 -16.40 -18.07 -2.35
N GLY A 171 -17.67 -17.60 -2.39
CA GLY A 171 -18.02 -16.22 -2.14
C GLY A 171 -19.48 -15.94 -2.50
N ARG A 172 -19.89 -14.64 -2.49
CA ARG A 172 -21.21 -14.23 -2.93
C ARG A 172 -21.24 -13.83 -4.38
N LYS A 173 -22.18 -14.37 -5.16
CA LYS A 173 -22.34 -14.11 -6.59
C LYS A 173 -22.40 -12.60 -6.91
N LYS A 174 -23.16 -11.83 -6.14
CA LYS A 174 -23.30 -10.36 -6.30
C LYS A 174 -22.10 -9.57 -5.82
N GLU A 175 -21.22 -10.16 -5.02
CA GLU A 175 -20.02 -9.49 -4.47
C GLU A 175 -18.75 -9.83 -5.26
N MET A 176 -18.80 -10.86 -6.12
CA MET A 176 -17.65 -11.25 -6.94
C MET A 176 -17.30 -10.15 -7.95
N ILE A 177 -16.03 -9.84 -8.03
CA ILE A 177 -15.47 -8.99 -9.07
C ILE A 177 -15.17 -9.86 -10.28
N VAL A 178 -15.81 -9.55 -11.41
CA VAL A 178 -15.58 -10.23 -12.68
C VAL A 178 -14.70 -9.35 -13.55
N LEU A 179 -13.45 -9.73 -13.75
CA LEU A 179 -12.53 -9.00 -14.61
C LEU A 179 -12.82 -9.26 -16.11
N PRO A 180 -12.41 -8.37 -17.02
CA PRO A 180 -12.61 -8.54 -18.48
C PRO A 180 -12.03 -9.85 -19.03
N ASN A 181 -11.01 -10.42 -18.38
CA ASN A 181 -10.42 -11.72 -18.74
C ASN A 181 -11.21 -12.93 -18.19
N GLY A 182 -12.42 -12.72 -17.67
CA GLY A 182 -13.32 -13.76 -17.14
C GLY A 182 -12.90 -14.34 -15.78
N LYS A 183 -11.90 -13.77 -15.11
CA LYS A 183 -11.50 -14.22 -13.76
C LYS A 183 -12.43 -13.65 -12.71
N ASN A 184 -12.97 -14.54 -11.87
CA ASN A 184 -13.79 -14.20 -10.71
C ASN A 184 -12.89 -14.03 -9.47
N ILE A 185 -13.03 -12.92 -8.76
CA ILE A 185 -12.26 -12.59 -7.57
C ILE A 185 -13.24 -12.36 -6.42
N ASP A 186 -13.07 -13.09 -5.33
CA ASP A 186 -13.70 -12.73 -4.06
C ASP A 186 -12.89 -11.58 -3.43
N PRO A 187 -13.45 -10.37 -3.34
CA PRO A 187 -12.74 -9.25 -2.74
C PRO A 187 -12.45 -9.48 -1.26
N ASN A 188 -13.29 -10.24 -0.54
CA ASN A 188 -13.07 -10.52 0.87
C ASN A 188 -11.79 -11.34 1.11
N ASP A 189 -11.44 -12.26 0.21
CA ASP A 189 -10.19 -13.03 0.30
C ASP A 189 -8.97 -12.12 0.12
N VAL A 190 -9.02 -11.17 -0.82
CA VAL A 190 -7.94 -10.20 -1.08
C VAL A 190 -7.78 -9.27 0.12
N GLU A 191 -8.88 -8.74 0.63
CA GLU A 191 -8.93 -7.85 1.80
C GLU A 191 -8.36 -8.51 3.05
N ALA A 192 -8.77 -9.74 3.33
CA ALA A 192 -8.30 -10.51 4.47
C ALA A 192 -6.78 -10.78 4.39
N GLU A 193 -6.27 -11.12 3.20
CA GLU A 193 -4.84 -11.36 3.00
C GLU A 193 -4.00 -10.10 3.20
N ILE A 194 -4.51 -8.93 2.78
CA ILE A 194 -3.84 -7.64 2.98
C ILE A 194 -3.82 -7.27 4.46
N ILE A 195 -4.98 -7.30 5.15
CA ILE A 195 -5.10 -6.89 6.56
C ILE A 195 -4.26 -7.77 7.48
N LYS A 196 -4.16 -9.06 7.20
CA LYS A 196 -3.41 -10.02 8.03
C LYS A 196 -1.94 -9.59 8.23
N ASN A 197 -1.36 -8.90 7.27
CA ASN A 197 0.06 -8.60 7.23
C ASN A 197 0.40 -7.15 7.62
N THR A 198 -0.57 -6.38 8.12
CA THR A 198 -0.36 -4.97 8.48
C THR A 198 -1.18 -4.55 9.69
N ASP A 199 -0.68 -3.56 10.41
CA ASP A 199 -1.39 -2.81 11.44
C ASP A 199 -1.68 -1.35 11.01
N LEU A 200 -1.27 -0.96 9.78
CA LEU A 200 -1.48 0.40 9.26
C LEU A 200 -2.89 0.62 8.70
N ILE A 201 -3.63 -0.45 8.49
CA ILE A 201 -4.97 -0.42 7.88
C ILE A 201 -6.00 -0.85 8.93
N LYS A 202 -6.97 0.01 9.19
CA LYS A 202 -8.13 -0.32 10.04
C LYS A 202 -9.22 -1.00 9.24
N GLU A 203 -9.48 -0.53 8.01
CA GLU A 203 -10.47 -1.10 7.09
C GLU A 203 -9.99 -1.00 5.65
N ILE A 204 -10.39 -1.99 4.86
CA ILE A 204 -10.10 -2.04 3.43
C ILE A 204 -11.30 -2.60 2.69
N ALA A 205 -11.56 -2.05 1.51
CA ALA A 205 -12.48 -2.61 0.53
C ALA A 205 -11.82 -2.66 -0.83
N VAL A 206 -11.88 -3.81 -1.47
CA VAL A 206 -11.37 -4.00 -2.84
C VAL A 206 -12.53 -3.99 -3.81
N THR A 207 -12.40 -3.22 -4.87
CA THR A 207 -13.40 -3.13 -5.94
C THR A 207 -12.73 -3.03 -7.31
N GLU A 208 -13.51 -3.24 -8.36
CA GLU A 208 -13.07 -2.98 -9.73
C GLU A 208 -13.41 -1.53 -10.10
N TYR A 209 -12.45 -0.83 -10.71
CA TYR A 209 -12.63 0.48 -11.30
C TYR A 209 -11.72 0.61 -12.53
N LYS A 210 -12.32 1.00 -13.68
CA LYS A 210 -11.61 1.09 -14.98
C LYS A 210 -10.83 -0.19 -15.32
N GLU A 211 -11.50 -1.34 -15.17
CA GLU A 211 -10.96 -2.69 -15.45
C GLU A 211 -9.78 -3.14 -14.56
N GLN A 212 -9.51 -2.42 -13.48
CA GLN A 212 -8.43 -2.71 -12.55
C GLN A 212 -8.94 -2.88 -11.12
N LEU A 213 -8.23 -3.68 -10.32
CA LEU A 213 -8.51 -3.77 -8.88
C LEU A 213 -7.93 -2.57 -8.15
N ILE A 214 -8.79 -1.87 -7.42
CA ILE A 214 -8.44 -0.75 -6.57
C ILE A 214 -8.81 -1.06 -5.12
N ALA A 215 -7.96 -0.67 -4.18
CA ALA A 215 -8.25 -0.76 -2.76
C ALA A 215 -8.63 0.61 -2.19
N ILE A 216 -9.79 0.68 -1.55
CA ILE A 216 -10.23 1.84 -0.76
C ILE A 216 -9.88 1.52 0.69
N ILE A 217 -9.10 2.39 1.32
CA ILE A 217 -8.44 2.11 2.58
C ILE A 217 -8.76 3.20 3.60
N TYR A 218 -9.28 2.79 4.76
CA TYR A 218 -9.34 3.62 5.94
C TYR A 218 -8.16 3.24 6.86
N PRO A 219 -7.19 4.17 7.05
CA PRO A 219 -5.98 3.88 7.82
C PRO A 219 -6.24 3.72 9.31
N ASP A 220 -5.36 3.00 10.01
CA ASP A 220 -5.27 3.08 11.46
C ASP A 220 -4.40 4.28 11.85
N PHE A 221 -5.03 5.44 12.05
CA PHE A 221 -4.34 6.69 12.35
C PHE A 221 -3.55 6.64 13.66
N GLU A 222 -3.95 5.81 14.63
CA GLU A 222 -3.20 5.61 15.86
C GLU A 222 -1.87 4.89 15.60
N GLN A 223 -1.89 3.84 14.78
CA GLN A 223 -0.68 3.12 14.40
C GLN A 223 0.23 3.96 13.50
N ILE A 224 -0.33 4.75 12.61
CA ILE A 224 0.39 5.68 11.75
C ILE A 224 1.14 6.71 12.60
N LYS A 225 0.45 7.30 13.59
CA LYS A 225 1.03 8.22 14.55
C LYS A 225 2.13 7.55 15.38
N ALA A 226 1.88 6.37 15.95
CA ALA A 226 2.84 5.62 16.77
C ALA A 226 4.11 5.24 15.99
N LYS A 227 4.01 5.03 14.69
CA LYS A 227 5.14 4.72 13.80
C LYS A 227 5.78 5.94 13.15
N HIS A 228 5.33 7.14 13.49
CA HIS A 228 5.85 8.40 12.96
C HIS A 228 5.83 8.48 11.43
N ILE A 229 4.74 8.04 10.80
CA ILE A 229 4.59 8.04 9.36
C ILE A 229 4.08 9.41 8.90
N VAL A 230 4.88 10.10 8.09
CA VAL A 230 4.56 11.42 7.54
C VAL A 230 3.64 11.29 6.32
N ASN A 231 3.96 10.41 5.37
CA ASN A 231 3.15 10.19 4.17
C ASN A 231 2.41 8.86 4.26
N ILE A 232 1.09 8.93 4.50
CA ILE A 232 0.22 7.75 4.71
C ILE A 232 0.07 6.95 3.42
N LYS A 233 -0.18 7.64 2.29
CA LYS A 233 -0.43 6.99 1.00
C LYS A 233 0.79 6.20 0.55
N ASP A 234 1.97 6.82 0.59
CA ASP A 234 3.21 6.15 0.22
C ASP A 234 3.55 4.98 1.16
N ALA A 235 3.38 5.17 2.48
CA ALA A 235 3.63 4.10 3.44
C ALA A 235 2.72 2.88 3.21
N ILE A 236 1.42 3.10 3.05
CA ILE A 236 0.47 2.01 2.78
C ILE A 236 0.78 1.35 1.42
N LYS A 237 1.04 2.15 0.39
CA LYS A 237 1.38 1.65 -0.94
C LYS A 237 2.62 0.75 -0.88
N TRP A 238 3.73 1.23 -0.30
CA TRP A 238 5.02 0.53 -0.32
C TRP A 238 5.14 -0.58 0.73
N GLU A 239 4.62 -0.36 1.93
CA GLU A 239 4.81 -1.32 3.03
C GLU A 239 3.72 -2.40 3.10
N VAL A 240 2.56 -2.16 2.49
CA VAL A 240 1.42 -3.08 2.56
C VAL A 240 1.06 -3.62 1.19
N ILE A 241 0.57 -2.76 0.29
CA ILE A 241 0.02 -3.20 -0.99
C ILE A 241 1.10 -3.83 -1.87
N ASP A 242 2.31 -3.30 -1.88
CA ASP A 242 3.40 -3.87 -2.67
C ASP A 242 3.85 -5.22 -2.14
N LYS A 243 3.87 -5.39 -0.83
CA LYS A 243 4.19 -6.69 -0.25
C LYS A 243 3.15 -7.74 -0.62
N TYR A 244 1.86 -7.38 -0.59
CA TYR A 244 0.78 -8.25 -1.06
C TYR A 244 0.96 -8.58 -2.55
N ASN A 245 1.15 -7.57 -3.39
CA ASN A 245 1.28 -7.73 -4.85
C ASN A 245 2.46 -8.61 -5.28
N VAL A 246 3.51 -8.73 -4.44
CA VAL A 246 4.65 -9.65 -4.70
C VAL A 246 4.22 -11.10 -4.74
N THR A 247 3.32 -11.49 -3.84
CA THR A 247 2.88 -12.88 -3.68
C THR A 247 1.58 -13.18 -4.42
N ALA A 248 0.77 -12.15 -4.67
CA ALA A 248 -0.52 -12.27 -5.32
C ALA A 248 -0.40 -12.69 -6.80
N PRO A 249 -1.29 -13.57 -7.29
CA PRO A 249 -1.43 -13.83 -8.72
C PRO A 249 -1.73 -12.53 -9.49
N ASN A 250 -1.30 -12.46 -10.75
CA ASN A 250 -1.43 -11.22 -11.54
C ASN A 250 -2.84 -10.63 -11.57
N TYR A 251 -3.86 -11.48 -11.67
CA TYR A 251 -5.26 -11.05 -11.72
C TYR A 251 -5.84 -10.58 -10.36
N LYS A 252 -5.13 -10.80 -9.24
CA LYS A 252 -5.51 -10.33 -7.89
C LYS A 252 -4.69 -9.13 -7.42
N LYS A 253 -3.79 -8.60 -8.23
CA LYS A 253 -2.95 -7.46 -7.83
C LYS A 253 -3.77 -6.18 -7.74
N ILE A 254 -3.51 -5.42 -6.69
CA ILE A 254 -4.06 -4.08 -6.52
C ILE A 254 -3.21 -3.10 -7.33
N HIS A 255 -3.85 -2.39 -8.23
CA HIS A 255 -3.19 -1.44 -9.14
C HIS A 255 -3.08 -0.04 -8.54
N ASP A 256 -4.11 0.39 -7.82
CA ASP A 256 -4.12 1.71 -7.18
C ASP A 256 -4.81 1.67 -5.82
N ILE A 257 -4.62 2.73 -5.01
CA ILE A 257 -5.22 2.87 -3.69
C ILE A 257 -5.89 4.24 -3.54
N LYS A 258 -7.07 4.26 -2.95
CA LYS A 258 -7.75 5.47 -2.46
C LYS A 258 -7.74 5.44 -0.93
N ILE A 259 -7.13 6.44 -0.31
CA ILE A 259 -7.20 6.62 1.14
C ILE A 259 -8.42 7.46 1.48
N VAL A 260 -9.19 7.02 2.48
CA VAL A 260 -10.35 7.74 2.99
C VAL A 260 -10.15 8.12 4.44
N LYS A 261 -10.80 9.19 4.89
CA LYS A 261 -10.70 9.73 6.26
C LYS A 261 -11.71 9.12 7.23
N GLU A 262 -12.81 8.64 6.69
CA GLU A 262 -13.92 8.10 7.44
C GLU A 262 -13.99 6.59 7.27
N GLU A 263 -14.65 5.93 8.22
CA GLU A 263 -14.90 4.49 8.12
C GLU A 263 -15.71 4.17 6.86
N LEU A 264 -15.40 3.02 6.26
CA LEU A 264 -16.11 2.57 5.07
C LEU A 264 -17.61 2.37 5.35
N PRO A 265 -18.49 2.61 4.36
CA PRO A 265 -19.92 2.44 4.55
C PRO A 265 -20.26 0.98 4.88
N LYS A 266 -20.93 0.77 6.03
CA LYS A 266 -21.26 -0.56 6.56
C LYS A 266 -22.75 -0.72 6.86
N THR A 267 -23.16 -1.96 6.89
CA THR A 267 -24.45 -2.36 7.47
C THR A 267 -24.36 -2.32 9.01
N ARG A 268 -25.52 -2.40 9.69
CA ARG A 268 -25.57 -2.53 11.17
C ARG A 268 -24.79 -3.75 11.70
N LEU A 269 -24.56 -4.77 10.87
CA LEU A 269 -23.79 -5.98 11.20
C LEU A 269 -22.30 -5.87 10.84
N GLY A 270 -21.82 -4.68 10.45
CA GLY A 270 -20.41 -4.43 10.14
C GLY A 270 -19.93 -4.86 8.75
N LYS A 271 -20.84 -5.33 7.86
CA LYS A 271 -20.47 -5.69 6.47
C LYS A 271 -20.39 -4.44 5.60
N ILE A 272 -19.34 -4.35 4.76
CA ILE A 272 -19.14 -3.25 3.82
C ILE A 272 -20.27 -3.22 2.79
N ARG A 273 -20.84 -2.03 2.56
CA ARG A 273 -21.85 -1.79 1.52
C ARG A 273 -21.13 -1.53 0.19
N ARG A 274 -20.77 -2.60 -0.52
CA ARG A 274 -19.95 -2.54 -1.72
C ARG A 274 -20.52 -1.68 -2.84
N PHE A 275 -21.85 -1.60 -2.96
CA PHE A 275 -22.51 -0.76 -3.95
C PHE A 275 -22.23 0.74 -3.78
N MET A 276 -21.83 1.19 -2.58
CA MET A 276 -21.47 2.58 -2.29
C MET A 276 -19.99 2.88 -2.55
N LEU A 277 -19.17 1.87 -2.86
CA LEU A 277 -17.72 2.06 -3.02
C LEU A 277 -17.39 2.84 -4.30
N LYS A 278 -18.20 2.71 -5.35
CA LYS A 278 -18.01 3.47 -6.60
C LYS A 278 -18.14 4.97 -6.36
N ASP A 279 -19.10 5.38 -5.52
CA ASP A 279 -19.30 6.79 -5.16
C ASP A 279 -18.08 7.40 -4.44
N LEU A 280 -17.30 6.56 -3.75
CA LEU A 280 -16.06 6.97 -3.09
C LEU A 280 -14.89 7.11 -4.08
N LEU A 281 -14.94 6.48 -5.24
CA LEU A 281 -13.89 6.55 -6.28
C LEU A 281 -14.15 7.69 -7.26
N GLU A 282 -15.41 8.01 -7.52
CA GLU A 282 -15.81 9.14 -8.34
C GLU A 282 -15.69 10.42 -7.49
N ASP A 283 -14.63 11.20 -7.73
CA ASP A 283 -14.52 12.53 -7.13
C ASP A 283 -15.73 13.35 -7.59
N LYS A 284 -16.64 13.66 -6.68
CA LYS A 284 -17.81 14.52 -6.94
C LYS A 284 -17.44 15.97 -7.33
N THR A 285 -16.18 16.22 -7.64
CA THR A 285 -15.64 17.55 -8.00
C THR A 285 -15.63 17.84 -9.49
N GLU A 286 -15.89 16.86 -10.39
CA GLU A 286 -15.85 17.15 -11.85
C GLU A 286 -17.21 17.38 -12.53
N ASN A 287 -18.35 17.13 -11.89
CA ASN A 287 -19.66 17.39 -12.53
C ASN A 287 -20.75 17.75 -11.52
N THR A 288 -20.69 18.94 -10.97
CA THR A 288 -21.92 19.64 -10.58
C THR A 288 -21.72 21.17 -10.64
N ASP A 289 -22.23 21.76 -11.73
CA ASP A 289 -22.79 23.12 -11.73
C ASP A 289 -24.03 23.22 -10.82
N LYS A 290 -24.00 22.57 -9.68
CA LYS A 290 -24.88 22.88 -8.55
C LYS A 290 -24.03 23.58 -7.53
N LYS A 291 -24.25 24.89 -7.42
CA LYS A 291 -23.88 25.68 -6.24
C LYS A 291 -24.14 24.83 -4.99
N VAL A 292 -23.09 24.15 -4.52
CA VAL A 292 -23.02 23.72 -3.13
C VAL A 292 -22.99 25.04 -2.38
N GLU A 293 -24.07 25.40 -1.71
CA GLU A 293 -24.04 26.45 -0.70
C GLU A 293 -22.83 26.13 0.19
N LYS A 294 -21.78 26.95 0.05
CA LYS A 294 -20.64 26.95 0.97
C LYS A 294 -21.26 27.12 2.35
N LYS A 295 -21.30 26.05 3.15
CA LYS A 295 -21.39 26.22 4.59
C LYS A 295 -20.22 27.15 4.92
N VAL A 296 -20.52 28.39 5.20
CA VAL A 296 -19.55 29.32 5.76
C VAL A 296 -19.23 28.75 7.13
N VAL A 297 -18.18 27.94 7.20
CA VAL A 297 -17.63 27.52 8.48
C VAL A 297 -17.07 28.81 9.08
N GLU A 298 -17.73 29.32 10.11
CA GLU A 298 -17.23 30.49 10.84
C GLU A 298 -15.90 30.12 11.46
N VAL A 299 -14.81 30.62 10.88
CA VAL A 299 -13.47 30.49 11.45
C VAL A 299 -13.46 31.29 12.75
N PRO A 300 -13.17 30.66 13.91
CA PRO A 300 -13.05 31.35 15.19
C PRO A 300 -12.13 32.58 15.07
N ALA A 301 -12.52 33.69 15.71
CA ALA A 301 -11.80 34.98 15.60
C ALA A 301 -10.29 34.83 15.92
N GLU A 302 -9.95 33.97 16.87
CA GLU A 302 -8.58 33.66 17.30
C GLU A 302 -7.75 32.96 16.22
N MET A 303 -8.38 32.17 15.32
CA MET A 303 -7.70 31.44 14.25
C MET A 303 -7.72 32.20 12.91
N LYS A 304 -8.56 33.20 12.78
CA LYS A 304 -8.91 33.84 11.50
C LYS A 304 -7.71 34.44 10.76
N GLU A 305 -6.82 35.10 11.47
CA GLU A 305 -5.63 35.73 10.88
C GLU A 305 -4.70 34.68 10.27
N LYS A 306 -4.36 33.64 11.05
CA LYS A 306 -3.48 32.54 10.59
C LYS A 306 -4.12 31.69 9.49
N PHE A 307 -5.43 31.45 9.63
CA PHE A 307 -6.20 30.76 8.59
C PHE A 307 -6.13 31.52 7.25
N ASN A 308 -6.32 32.82 7.26
CA ASN A 308 -6.26 33.62 6.03
C ASN A 308 -4.88 33.59 5.38
N VAL A 309 -3.81 33.60 6.17
CA VAL A 309 -2.42 33.51 5.69
C VAL A 309 -2.17 32.15 5.06
N ILE A 310 -2.58 31.07 5.73
CA ILE A 310 -2.44 29.69 5.23
C ILE A 310 -3.32 29.47 3.99
N ASN A 311 -4.58 29.94 4.01
CA ASN A 311 -5.48 29.81 2.88
C ASN A 311 -4.94 30.52 1.64
N LYS A 312 -4.38 31.72 1.80
CA LYS A 312 -3.75 32.45 0.71
C LYS A 312 -2.57 31.67 0.11
N TYR A 313 -1.70 31.11 0.95
CA TYR A 313 -0.57 30.30 0.49
C TYR A 313 -1.02 29.07 -0.29
N ILE A 314 -2.05 28.36 0.22
CA ILE A 314 -2.56 27.15 -0.42
C ILE A 314 -3.30 27.48 -1.72
N ASP A 315 -4.12 28.54 -1.74
CA ASP A 315 -4.84 28.95 -2.95
C ASP A 315 -3.87 29.37 -4.07
N GLU A 316 -2.87 30.18 -3.75
CA GLU A 316 -1.90 30.67 -4.74
C GLU A 316 -1.01 29.57 -5.32
N ARG A 317 -0.73 28.51 -4.55
CA ARG A 317 0.24 27.47 -4.94
C ARG A 317 -0.41 26.19 -5.46
N TYR A 318 -1.53 25.79 -4.86
CA TYR A 318 -2.20 24.53 -5.14
C TYR A 318 -3.58 24.71 -5.78
N HIS A 319 -4.05 25.96 -5.90
CA HIS A 319 -5.39 26.32 -6.43
C HIS A 319 -6.52 25.53 -5.76
N LYS A 320 -6.42 25.36 -4.43
CA LYS A 320 -7.39 24.63 -3.61
C LYS A 320 -7.97 25.50 -2.51
N ALA A 321 -9.29 25.41 -2.34
CA ALA A 321 -9.97 26.01 -1.20
C ALA A 321 -9.79 25.11 0.04
N ILE A 322 -9.63 25.72 1.22
CA ILE A 322 -9.50 25.00 2.49
C ILE A 322 -10.57 25.42 3.49
N ASP A 323 -10.82 24.53 4.45
CA ASP A 323 -11.51 24.79 5.70
C ASP A 323 -10.67 24.32 6.90
N LEU A 324 -11.17 24.48 8.12
CA LEU A 324 -10.45 24.12 9.34
C LEU A 324 -10.18 22.60 9.46
N ASP A 325 -11.06 21.79 8.89
CA ASP A 325 -10.98 20.33 8.94
C ASP A 325 -10.25 19.73 7.73
N SER A 326 -9.82 20.59 6.78
CA SER A 326 -9.07 20.14 5.61
C SER A 326 -7.77 19.46 6.03
N HIS A 327 -7.62 18.21 5.58
CA HIS A 327 -6.44 17.38 5.87
C HIS A 327 -5.39 17.61 4.78
N ILE A 328 -4.17 18.01 5.17
CA ILE A 328 -3.10 18.40 4.23
C ILE A 328 -2.76 17.34 3.19
N GLU A 329 -2.76 16.07 3.58
CA GLU A 329 -2.42 14.97 2.67
C GLU A 329 -3.65 14.45 1.91
N LEU A 330 -4.78 14.23 2.61
CA LEU A 330 -5.94 13.54 2.02
C LEU A 330 -6.84 14.47 1.18
N ASP A 331 -6.97 15.76 1.56
CA ASP A 331 -7.77 16.74 0.81
C ASP A 331 -6.90 17.60 -0.10
N LEU A 332 -5.77 18.07 0.44
CA LEU A 332 -4.87 18.92 -0.33
C LEU A 332 -3.92 18.11 -1.22
N GLY A 333 -3.77 16.80 -0.97
CA GLY A 333 -2.92 15.93 -1.76
C GLY A 333 -1.43 16.19 -1.58
N PHE A 334 -1.03 16.78 -0.43
CA PHE A 334 0.37 17.06 -0.17
C PHE A 334 1.19 15.79 -0.14
N ASP A 335 2.25 15.76 -0.92
CA ASP A 335 3.28 14.75 -0.79
C ASP A 335 4.34 15.16 0.26
N SER A 336 5.38 14.34 0.41
CA SER A 336 6.42 14.62 1.40
C SER A 336 7.16 15.93 1.14
N LEU A 337 7.28 16.33 -0.11
CA LEU A 337 7.93 17.58 -0.49
C LEU A 337 7.03 18.78 -0.17
N ASP A 338 5.74 18.69 -0.51
CA ASP A 338 4.75 19.73 -0.20
C ASP A 338 4.69 19.98 1.31
N ILE A 339 4.76 18.92 2.13
CA ILE A 339 4.80 19.04 3.60
C ILE A 339 6.04 19.79 4.05
N VAL A 340 7.22 19.52 3.48
CA VAL A 340 8.45 20.24 3.83
C VAL A 340 8.38 21.70 3.37
N GLU A 341 7.85 21.98 2.19
CA GLU A 341 7.65 23.35 1.72
C GLU A 341 6.67 24.11 2.60
N PHE A 342 5.55 23.49 2.94
CA PHE A 342 4.55 24.08 3.82
C PHE A 342 5.08 24.31 5.24
N MET A 343 5.85 23.36 5.78
CA MET A 343 6.54 23.50 7.05
C MET A 343 7.47 24.72 7.07
N ASN A 344 8.27 24.90 6.02
CA ASN A 344 9.17 26.05 5.93
C ASN A 344 8.43 27.36 5.77
N PHE A 345 7.36 27.38 4.95
CA PHE A 345 6.46 28.53 4.86
C PHE A 345 5.94 28.94 6.25
N LEU A 346 5.47 27.98 7.06
CA LEU A 346 4.99 28.25 8.42
C LEU A 346 6.11 28.75 9.34
N ASN A 347 7.30 28.13 9.27
CA ASN A 347 8.46 28.53 10.06
C ASN A 347 8.88 29.97 9.78
N ASP A 348 8.97 30.33 8.52
CA ASP A 348 9.40 31.66 8.10
C ASP A 348 8.32 32.72 8.32
N THR A 349 7.04 32.35 8.10
CA THR A 349 5.92 33.30 8.23
C THR A 349 5.62 33.62 9.70
N PHE A 350 5.70 32.63 10.58
CA PHE A 350 5.32 32.78 11.98
C PHE A 350 6.51 32.84 12.95
N GLY A 351 7.75 32.77 12.44
CA GLY A 351 8.96 32.84 13.25
C GLY A 351 9.12 31.66 14.24
N ILE A 352 8.68 30.48 13.82
CA ILE A 352 8.67 29.24 14.64
C ILE A 352 9.63 28.21 14.09
N THR A 353 9.83 27.12 14.85
CA THR A 353 10.61 25.98 14.38
C THR A 353 9.75 24.72 14.44
N LEU A 354 9.19 24.32 13.28
CA LEU A 354 8.49 23.07 13.07
C LEU A 354 9.46 22.04 12.49
N VAL A 355 9.23 20.77 12.80
CA VAL A 355 9.91 19.63 12.22
C VAL A 355 8.90 18.69 11.55
N GLU A 356 9.33 17.86 10.63
CA GLU A 356 8.44 16.92 9.90
C GLU A 356 7.57 16.08 10.85
N GLN A 357 8.11 15.75 12.04
CA GLN A 357 7.40 15.02 13.08
C GLN A 357 6.14 15.73 13.59
N ASP A 358 6.13 17.05 13.61
CA ASP A 358 4.97 17.84 14.04
C ASP A 358 3.76 17.60 13.14
N PHE A 359 3.98 17.31 11.85
CA PHE A 359 2.93 17.00 10.88
C PHE A 359 2.42 15.56 10.93
N VAL A 360 3.06 14.68 11.66
CA VAL A 360 2.51 13.35 11.97
C VAL A 360 1.31 13.48 12.92
N GLU A 361 1.40 14.41 13.86
CA GLU A 361 0.38 14.62 14.88
C GLU A 361 -0.68 15.64 14.46
N ASN A 362 -0.32 16.59 13.61
CA ASN A 362 -1.14 17.72 13.23
C ASN A 362 -1.40 17.70 11.71
N LYS A 363 -2.42 16.99 11.27
CA LYS A 363 -2.74 16.76 9.86
C LYS A 363 -3.83 17.70 9.30
N THR A 364 -4.63 18.34 10.16
CA THR A 364 -5.69 19.26 9.73
C THR A 364 -5.25 20.71 9.87
N ILE A 365 -5.85 21.59 9.09
CA ILE A 365 -5.56 23.05 9.15
C ILE A 365 -5.78 23.58 10.56
N SER A 366 -6.86 23.19 11.24
CA SER A 366 -7.11 23.61 12.63
C SER A 366 -6.04 23.13 13.61
N ALA A 367 -5.56 21.90 13.47
CA ALA A 367 -4.48 21.36 14.32
C ALA A 367 -3.15 22.10 14.05
N ILE A 368 -2.87 22.41 12.78
CA ILE A 368 -1.67 23.17 12.39
C ILE A 368 -1.72 24.61 12.92
N ILE A 369 -2.86 25.27 12.87
CA ILE A 369 -3.01 26.63 13.43
C ILE A 369 -2.77 26.59 14.94
N LYS A 370 -3.33 25.63 15.68
CA LYS A 370 -3.08 25.45 17.13
C LYS A 370 -1.60 25.22 17.42
N LEU A 371 -0.95 24.37 16.63
CA LEU A 371 0.48 24.12 16.77
C LEU A 371 1.31 25.38 16.52
N VAL A 372 0.94 26.20 15.52
CA VAL A 372 1.55 27.49 15.28
C VAL A 372 1.35 28.41 16.48
N ASP A 373 0.17 28.43 17.11
CA ASP A 373 -0.12 29.22 18.31
C ASP A 373 0.73 28.76 19.51
N GLU A 374 0.88 27.48 19.71
CA GLU A 374 1.69 26.91 20.80
C GLU A 374 3.18 27.24 20.67
N LYS A 375 3.69 27.33 19.42
CA LYS A 375 5.11 27.58 19.12
C LYS A 375 5.42 29.03 18.73
N ALA A 376 4.40 29.89 18.55
CA ALA A 376 4.58 31.22 17.98
C ALA A 376 5.28 32.20 18.93
N GLY A 377 6.36 32.80 18.41
CA GLY A 377 6.78 34.15 18.73
C GLY A 377 6.04 35.15 17.83
N LYS A 378 6.43 36.43 17.86
CA LYS A 378 5.76 37.50 17.06
C LYS A 378 5.90 37.22 15.54
N LEU A 379 4.81 37.52 14.77
CA LEU A 379 4.77 37.52 13.30
C LEU A 379 5.97 38.27 12.68
N VAL A 380 6.66 37.63 11.76
CA VAL A 380 7.71 38.21 10.93
C VAL A 380 7.14 38.53 9.55
N GLU A 381 7.26 39.80 9.11
CA GLU A 381 6.78 40.23 7.81
C GLU A 381 7.54 39.61 6.63
N LYS A 382 6.76 39.15 5.65
CA LYS A 382 7.07 38.74 4.25
C LYS A 382 8.43 38.15 3.92
N ILE A 383 8.41 36.88 3.50
CA ILE A 383 9.52 36.25 2.77
C ILE A 383 9.02 35.63 1.46
N ASP A 384 9.81 35.77 0.40
CA ASP A 384 9.54 35.34 -0.97
C ASP A 384 9.45 33.81 -1.12
N LYS A 385 8.48 33.34 -1.93
CA LYS A 385 8.03 31.94 -2.04
C LYS A 385 9.12 30.93 -2.47
N ASN A 386 10.16 31.37 -3.17
CA ASN A 386 11.24 30.51 -3.67
C ASN A 386 12.46 30.44 -2.73
N GLU A 387 12.53 31.29 -1.70
CA GLU A 387 13.70 31.33 -0.80
C GLU A 387 13.82 30.12 0.13
N ASN A 388 12.74 29.42 0.44
CA ASN A 388 12.74 28.39 1.49
C ASN A 388 13.35 27.05 1.09
N LEU A 389 13.02 26.52 -0.08
CA LEU A 389 13.71 25.33 -0.63
C LEU A 389 15.16 25.64 -0.95
N LYS A 390 15.42 26.84 -1.46
CA LYS A 390 16.76 27.34 -1.73
C LYS A 390 17.61 27.34 -0.45
N LYS A 391 17.06 27.84 0.68
CA LYS A 391 17.75 27.81 1.98
C LYS A 391 18.07 26.38 2.45
N ILE A 392 17.14 25.40 2.27
CA ILE A 392 17.42 23.99 2.60
C ILE A 392 18.53 23.43 1.73
N ILE A 393 18.46 23.70 0.43
CA ILE A 393 19.44 23.25 -0.56
C ILE A 393 20.79 23.93 -0.34
N GLU A 394 20.78 25.20 0.04
CA GLU A 394 21.98 26.01 0.31
C GLU A 394 22.59 25.77 1.69
N SER A 395 21.82 25.35 2.68
CA SER A 395 22.29 25.13 4.04
C SER A 395 23.34 24.03 4.10
N ASP A 396 24.43 24.27 4.84
CA ASP A 396 25.40 23.23 5.15
C ASP A 396 24.74 22.12 5.98
N SER A 397 24.91 20.89 5.53
CA SER A 397 24.36 19.72 6.24
C SER A 397 25.49 18.86 6.82
N ASP A 398 25.27 18.38 8.03
CA ASP A 398 26.12 17.36 8.69
C ASP A 398 26.02 15.98 8.01
N VAL A 399 25.24 15.86 6.93
CA VAL A 399 25.08 14.60 6.20
C VAL A 399 26.42 14.17 5.61
N LYS A 400 26.92 13.03 6.06
CA LYS A 400 28.13 12.41 5.54
C LYS A 400 27.82 11.64 4.28
N LEU A 401 28.42 12.04 3.17
CA LEU A 401 28.33 11.29 1.91
C LEU A 401 29.02 9.93 2.03
N PRO A 402 28.55 8.89 1.33
CA PRO A 402 29.25 7.62 1.21
C PRO A 402 30.70 7.79 0.83
N PRO A 403 31.65 7.14 1.54
CA PRO A 403 33.08 7.46 1.38
C PRO A 403 33.73 6.93 0.10
N ASN A 404 33.16 5.90 -0.53
CA ASN A 404 33.75 5.29 -1.72
C ASN A 404 32.79 4.33 -2.45
N VAL A 405 33.18 3.92 -3.67
CA VAL A 405 32.41 3.02 -4.56
C VAL A 405 33.05 1.63 -4.71
N ARG A 406 33.90 1.21 -3.77
CA ARG A 406 34.66 -0.05 -3.88
C ARG A 406 33.75 -1.27 -4.12
N TYR A 407 32.67 -1.37 -3.36
CA TYR A 407 31.72 -2.47 -3.52
C TYR A 407 31.01 -2.45 -4.88
N GLY A 408 30.60 -1.27 -5.35
CA GLY A 408 30.03 -1.10 -6.69
C GLY A 408 30.99 -1.55 -7.80
N LYS A 409 32.28 -1.24 -7.68
CA LYS A 409 33.32 -1.68 -8.64
C LYS A 409 33.48 -3.20 -8.64
N VAL A 410 33.54 -3.83 -7.47
CA VAL A 410 33.61 -5.30 -7.35
C VAL A 410 32.38 -5.96 -7.96
N LEU A 411 31.18 -5.47 -7.66
CA LEU A 411 29.94 -5.99 -8.25
C LEU A 411 29.92 -5.84 -9.76
N LYS A 412 30.34 -4.69 -10.28
CA LYS A 412 30.48 -4.51 -11.73
C LYS A 412 31.41 -5.55 -12.35
N PHE A 413 32.58 -5.77 -11.76
CA PHE A 413 33.54 -6.76 -12.27
C PHE A 413 32.91 -8.17 -12.31
N ILE A 414 32.25 -8.59 -11.25
CA ILE A 414 31.62 -9.92 -11.14
C ILE A 414 30.44 -10.07 -12.11
N LEU A 415 29.59 -9.05 -12.22
CA LEU A 415 28.34 -9.12 -12.97
C LEU A 415 28.48 -8.77 -14.46
N SER A 416 29.52 -8.04 -14.87
CA SER A 416 29.69 -7.63 -16.26
C SER A 416 29.67 -8.78 -17.28
N PRO A 417 30.27 -9.95 -17.03
CA PRO A 417 30.15 -11.09 -17.94
C PRO A 417 28.69 -11.55 -18.11
N MET A 418 27.91 -11.61 -17.01
CA MET A 418 26.48 -11.94 -17.06
C MET A 418 25.70 -10.90 -17.90
N PHE A 419 25.97 -9.63 -17.73
CA PHE A 419 25.34 -8.58 -18.52
C PHE A 419 25.68 -8.74 -20.01
N LYS A 420 26.93 -9.00 -20.34
CA LYS A 420 27.39 -9.16 -21.73
C LYS A 420 26.83 -10.42 -22.40
N PHE A 421 26.92 -11.58 -21.76
CA PHE A 421 26.64 -12.86 -22.40
C PHE A 421 25.20 -13.35 -22.18
N TYR A 422 24.66 -13.16 -20.98
CA TYR A 422 23.31 -13.65 -20.64
C TYR A 422 22.23 -12.65 -21.07
N PHE A 423 22.40 -11.35 -20.78
CA PHE A 423 21.42 -10.30 -21.11
C PHE A 423 21.69 -9.61 -22.43
N LYS A 424 22.79 -9.89 -23.13
CA LYS A 424 23.20 -9.17 -24.34
C LYS A 424 23.11 -7.65 -24.21
N TYR A 425 23.55 -7.15 -23.05
CA TYR A 425 23.46 -5.75 -22.66
C TYR A 425 24.14 -4.81 -23.68
N LYS A 426 23.45 -3.71 -23.99
CA LYS A 426 23.94 -2.64 -24.85
C LYS A 426 23.70 -1.28 -24.18
N TYR A 427 24.50 -0.29 -24.51
CA TYR A 427 24.26 1.09 -24.17
C TYR A 427 24.62 2.01 -25.31
N SER A 428 23.97 3.20 -25.35
CA SER A 428 24.20 4.24 -26.37
C SER A 428 23.99 5.63 -25.80
N GLY A 429 24.43 6.67 -26.52
CA GLY A 429 24.20 8.06 -26.13
C GLY A 429 24.99 8.52 -24.91
N LYS A 430 26.02 7.77 -24.49
CA LYS A 430 26.79 8.10 -23.28
C LYS A 430 27.55 9.44 -23.44
N GLU A 431 27.89 9.82 -24.65
CA GLU A 431 28.48 11.09 -25.04
C GLU A 431 27.61 12.30 -24.66
N ASN A 432 26.32 12.11 -24.48
CA ASN A 432 25.40 13.16 -24.02
C ASN A 432 25.61 13.56 -22.55
N ILE A 433 26.30 12.73 -21.76
CA ILE A 433 26.60 13.01 -20.37
C ILE A 433 27.85 13.85 -20.28
N GLY A 434 27.70 15.14 -20.00
CA GLY A 434 28.81 16.06 -19.81
C GLY A 434 29.63 15.81 -18.55
N GLU A 435 30.72 16.52 -18.40
CA GLU A 435 31.52 16.55 -17.16
C GLU A 435 30.84 17.40 -16.06
N GLY A 436 31.29 17.24 -14.80
CA GLY A 436 30.82 18.04 -13.68
C GLY A 436 29.49 17.54 -13.06
N ALA A 437 28.83 18.44 -12.33
CA ALA A 437 27.58 18.19 -11.68
C ALA A 437 26.43 17.96 -12.66
N GLY A 438 25.46 17.15 -12.28
CA GLY A 438 24.26 16.94 -13.07
C GLY A 438 23.40 15.82 -12.51
N ILE A 439 22.15 15.76 -12.95
CA ILE A 439 21.17 14.79 -12.48
C ILE A 439 20.85 13.81 -13.61
N ILE A 440 21.13 12.54 -13.39
CA ILE A 440 20.85 11.46 -14.34
C ILE A 440 19.50 10.86 -13.97
N VAL A 441 18.50 10.95 -14.85
CA VAL A 441 17.09 10.65 -14.57
C VAL A 441 16.53 9.66 -15.57
N GLY A 442 15.80 8.63 -15.12
CA GLY A 442 15.19 7.67 -16.04
C GLY A 442 14.12 6.80 -15.39
N ASN A 443 13.51 5.95 -16.21
CA ASN A 443 12.48 5.02 -15.81
C ASN A 443 13.02 3.90 -14.91
N HIS A 444 12.16 3.40 -14.00
CA HIS A 444 12.55 2.39 -13.00
C HIS A 444 11.82 1.06 -13.23
N GLN A 445 12.53 0.07 -13.77
CA GLN A 445 11.93 -1.18 -14.21
C GLN A 445 12.19 -2.39 -13.30
N SER A 446 13.41 -2.48 -12.75
CA SER A 446 13.91 -3.74 -12.22
C SER A 446 14.96 -3.54 -11.12
N TYR A 447 15.27 -4.59 -10.39
CA TYR A 447 16.49 -4.66 -9.55
C TYR A 447 17.78 -4.57 -10.37
N LEU A 448 17.70 -4.78 -11.69
CA LEU A 448 18.86 -4.70 -12.57
C LEU A 448 19.28 -3.26 -12.91
N ASP A 449 18.43 -2.27 -12.72
CA ASP A 449 18.56 -0.91 -13.25
C ASP A 449 19.86 -0.23 -12.81
N ALA A 450 20.18 -0.21 -11.52
CA ALA A 450 21.42 0.36 -11.02
C ALA A 450 22.67 -0.38 -11.57
N PHE A 451 22.57 -1.69 -11.77
CA PHE A 451 23.67 -2.47 -12.35
C PHE A 451 23.82 -2.22 -13.84
N MET A 452 22.73 -2.01 -14.58
CA MET A 452 22.76 -1.61 -15.99
C MET A 452 23.48 -0.28 -16.15
N LEU A 453 23.12 0.72 -15.34
CA LEU A 453 23.78 2.02 -15.34
C LEU A 453 25.26 1.89 -14.99
N ASN A 454 25.61 1.15 -13.94
CA ASN A 454 27.01 0.92 -13.57
C ASN A 454 27.82 0.23 -14.67
N ASN A 455 27.19 -0.62 -15.49
CA ASN A 455 27.88 -1.25 -16.62
C ASN A 455 28.15 -0.28 -17.78
N ALA A 456 27.36 0.78 -17.96
CA ALA A 456 27.60 1.82 -18.94
C ALA A 456 28.77 2.75 -18.54
N PHE A 457 29.01 2.95 -17.25
CA PHE A 457 30.05 3.85 -16.75
C PHE A 457 31.40 3.16 -16.58
N THR A 458 32.49 3.87 -16.80
CA THR A 458 33.83 3.43 -16.43
C THR A 458 34.03 3.39 -14.91
N TYR A 459 35.07 2.72 -14.43
CA TYR A 459 35.37 2.67 -12.99
C TYR A 459 35.67 4.06 -12.40
N LYS A 460 36.23 5.00 -13.22
CA LYS A 460 36.51 6.39 -12.83
C LYS A 460 35.21 7.19 -12.72
N GLU A 461 34.29 7.05 -13.67
CA GLU A 461 32.98 7.74 -13.64
C GLU A 461 32.14 7.28 -12.48
N MET A 462 32.18 6.00 -12.11
CA MET A 462 31.45 5.48 -10.95
C MET A 462 31.81 6.15 -9.62
N GLU A 463 33.03 6.72 -9.50
CA GLU A 463 33.44 7.46 -8.29
C GLU A 463 32.68 8.78 -8.13
N ASN A 464 32.19 9.32 -9.24
CA ASN A 464 31.45 10.58 -9.28
C ASN A 464 29.93 10.41 -9.35
N ASN A 465 29.45 9.18 -9.42
CA ASN A 465 28.03 8.86 -9.53
C ASN A 465 27.47 8.39 -8.18
N TYR A 466 26.44 9.07 -7.69
CA TYR A 466 25.74 8.75 -6.44
C TYR A 466 24.30 8.36 -6.73
N TYR A 467 23.78 7.38 -6.00
CA TYR A 467 22.41 6.89 -6.11
C TYR A 467 21.60 7.26 -4.88
N ILE A 468 20.35 7.62 -5.06
CA ILE A 468 19.38 7.71 -3.97
C ILE A 468 18.59 6.40 -3.92
N ALA A 469 18.52 5.78 -2.76
CA ALA A 469 17.74 4.57 -2.53
C ALA A 469 17.01 4.60 -1.19
N THR A 470 15.80 4.04 -1.13
CA THR A 470 15.06 3.95 0.13
C THR A 470 15.70 2.97 1.12
N ALA A 471 15.84 3.39 2.37
CA ALA A 471 16.40 2.58 3.46
C ALA A 471 15.59 1.31 3.75
N LEU A 472 14.30 1.27 3.36
CA LEU A 472 13.41 0.12 3.53
C LEU A 472 13.93 -1.18 2.87
N HIS A 473 14.72 -1.06 1.80
CA HIS A 473 15.31 -2.21 1.11
C HIS A 473 16.61 -2.72 1.75
N PHE A 474 17.20 -1.95 2.67
CA PHE A 474 18.48 -2.25 3.32
C PHE A 474 18.27 -2.60 4.79
N LYS A 475 17.64 -3.77 5.06
CA LYS A 475 17.17 -4.18 6.40
C LYS A 475 18.29 -4.50 7.40
N SER A 476 19.45 -4.98 6.95
CA SER A 476 20.55 -5.34 7.85
C SER A 476 21.64 -4.26 7.88
N ASN A 477 22.33 -4.15 9.02
CA ASN A 477 23.49 -3.26 9.15
C ASN A 477 24.57 -3.56 8.11
N PHE A 478 24.71 -4.83 7.73
CA PHE A 478 25.64 -5.25 6.67
C PHE A 478 25.23 -4.68 5.31
N MET A 479 23.94 -4.73 4.93
CA MET A 479 23.45 -4.14 3.69
C MET A 479 23.64 -2.62 3.68
N LYS A 480 23.38 -1.93 4.80
CA LYS A 480 23.62 -0.48 4.93
C LYS A 480 25.11 -0.14 4.77
N TYR A 481 25.99 -0.96 5.34
CA TYR A 481 27.43 -0.82 5.16
C TYR A 481 27.86 -0.98 3.69
N LEU A 482 27.31 -1.96 2.97
CA LEU A 482 27.56 -2.15 1.54
C LEU A 482 27.03 -0.99 0.69
N ALA A 483 25.86 -0.46 1.01
CA ALA A 483 25.31 0.72 0.36
C ALA A 483 26.28 1.92 0.44
N GLY A 484 26.84 2.19 1.62
CA GLY A 484 27.85 3.22 1.82
C GLY A 484 29.15 3.02 1.03
N ARG A 485 29.41 1.80 0.54
CA ARG A 485 30.55 1.48 -0.36
C ARG A 485 30.14 1.32 -1.82
N GLY A 486 28.92 1.65 -2.15
CA GLY A 486 28.38 1.69 -3.51
C GLY A 486 27.95 3.09 -3.95
N ASN A 487 28.34 4.14 -3.23
CA ASN A 487 27.86 5.51 -3.42
C ASN A 487 26.34 5.63 -3.36
N ILE A 488 25.68 4.84 -2.49
CA ILE A 488 24.24 4.85 -2.31
C ILE A 488 23.90 5.68 -1.07
N ILE A 489 23.15 6.75 -1.27
CA ILE A 489 22.57 7.56 -0.21
C ILE A 489 21.27 6.90 0.19
N LEU A 490 21.24 6.36 1.40
CA LEU A 490 20.04 5.75 1.96
C LEU A 490 19.14 6.85 2.54
N VAL A 491 17.94 6.92 2.03
CA VAL A 491 16.93 7.88 2.45
C VAL A 491 15.72 7.18 3.03
N ASP A 492 15.13 7.81 4.02
CA ASP A 492 13.80 7.45 4.50
C ASP A 492 12.84 8.58 4.08
N ALA A 493 12.35 8.47 2.86
CA ALA A 493 11.48 9.48 2.26
C ALA A 493 10.19 9.74 3.07
N ASN A 494 9.82 8.80 3.94
CA ASN A 494 8.63 8.91 4.79
C ASN A 494 8.93 9.53 6.16
N ARG A 495 10.22 9.74 6.51
CA ARG A 495 10.60 10.22 7.86
C ARG A 495 11.58 11.38 7.86
N ASN A 496 12.31 11.65 6.78
CA ASN A 496 13.34 12.70 6.78
C ASN A 496 13.72 13.16 5.37
N LEU A 497 12.80 13.83 4.69
CA LEU A 497 13.01 14.33 3.33
C LEU A 497 14.02 15.50 3.29
N LYS A 498 14.06 16.35 4.33
CA LYS A 498 15.01 17.45 4.44
C LYS A 498 16.47 16.96 4.31
N ASN A 499 16.84 15.94 5.07
CA ASN A 499 18.19 15.36 5.00
C ASN A 499 18.48 14.74 3.63
N THR A 500 17.46 14.20 2.95
CA THR A 500 17.57 13.66 1.61
C THR A 500 17.91 14.76 0.61
N LEU A 501 17.19 15.87 0.64
CA LEU A 501 17.44 17.04 -0.23
C LEU A 501 18.82 17.64 0.02
N GLN A 502 19.21 17.78 1.29
CA GLN A 502 20.55 18.27 1.66
C GLN A 502 21.66 17.34 1.18
N ALA A 503 21.50 16.02 1.31
CA ALA A 503 22.47 15.04 0.81
C ALA A 503 22.59 15.09 -0.70
N ALA A 504 21.46 15.18 -1.41
CA ALA A 504 21.42 15.33 -2.87
C ALA A 504 22.12 16.63 -3.32
N ALA A 505 21.80 17.74 -2.68
CA ALA A 505 22.40 19.04 -2.94
C ALA A 505 23.92 19.01 -2.69
N LYS A 506 24.38 18.36 -1.61
CA LYS A 506 25.80 18.21 -1.29
C LYS A 506 26.56 17.43 -2.36
N VAL A 507 25.97 16.39 -2.95
CA VAL A 507 26.54 15.66 -4.09
C VAL A 507 26.74 16.60 -5.28
N LEU A 508 25.68 17.32 -5.67
CA LEU A 508 25.70 18.21 -6.83
C LEU A 508 26.68 19.39 -6.64
N LYS A 509 26.66 20.03 -5.46
CA LYS A 509 27.62 21.10 -5.10
C LYS A 509 29.07 20.62 -5.10
N SER A 510 29.31 19.33 -4.88
CA SER A 510 30.65 18.72 -4.95
C SER A 510 31.09 18.43 -6.40
N GLY A 511 30.40 18.92 -7.43
CA GLY A 511 30.71 18.67 -8.83
C GLY A 511 30.44 17.25 -9.31
N LYS A 512 29.60 16.47 -8.56
CA LYS A 512 29.31 15.06 -8.83
C LYS A 512 27.93 14.87 -9.41
N LYS A 513 27.65 13.67 -9.91
CA LYS A 513 26.37 13.33 -10.53
C LYS A 513 25.47 12.57 -9.56
N LEU A 514 24.19 12.88 -9.63
CA LEU A 514 23.14 12.26 -8.85
C LEU A 514 22.23 11.46 -9.77
N LEU A 515 22.04 10.16 -9.48
CA LEU A 515 21.13 9.30 -10.22
C LEU A 515 19.83 9.14 -9.43
N ILE A 516 18.74 9.48 -10.09
CA ILE A 516 17.39 9.47 -9.51
C ILE A 516 16.45 8.73 -10.45
N PHE A 517 15.62 7.86 -9.86
CA PHE A 517 14.44 7.29 -10.50
C PHE A 517 13.22 8.08 -10.03
N PRO A 518 12.68 9.01 -10.83
CA PRO A 518 11.66 9.96 -10.37
C PRO A 518 10.31 9.31 -10.10
N GLU A 519 10.07 8.12 -10.61
CA GLU A 519 8.89 7.31 -10.30
C GLU A 519 8.80 6.91 -8.82
N GLY A 520 9.94 6.95 -8.10
CA GLY A 520 10.02 6.59 -6.68
C GLY A 520 9.94 5.09 -6.39
N ALA A 521 9.53 4.29 -7.37
CA ALA A 521 9.51 2.83 -7.29
C ALA A 521 9.57 2.18 -8.67
N ARG A 522 9.87 0.88 -8.69
CA ARG A 522 9.90 0.10 -9.92
C ARG A 522 8.51 -0.14 -10.47
N THR A 523 8.37 -0.04 -11.80
CA THR A 523 7.12 -0.37 -12.47
C THR A 523 6.66 -1.80 -12.17
N ARG A 524 5.35 -2.01 -12.13
CA ARG A 524 4.74 -3.31 -11.86
C ARG A 524 4.20 -3.98 -13.11
N ASP A 525 3.82 -3.19 -14.06
CA ASP A 525 3.15 -3.56 -15.33
C ASP A 525 4.03 -3.28 -16.56
N GLY A 526 5.21 -2.71 -16.36
CA GLY A 526 6.10 -2.29 -17.43
C GLY A 526 5.76 -0.91 -17.99
N GLN A 527 4.79 -0.19 -17.42
CA GLN A 527 4.42 1.15 -17.85
C GLN A 527 5.23 2.21 -17.09
N LEU A 528 5.41 3.37 -17.73
CA LEU A 528 6.04 4.53 -17.12
C LEU A 528 5.09 5.14 -16.08
N GLN A 529 5.58 5.37 -14.87
CA GLN A 529 4.81 5.95 -13.78
C GLN A 529 4.91 7.49 -13.78
N GLU A 530 4.12 8.15 -12.91
CA GLU A 530 4.23 9.59 -12.71
C GLU A 530 5.57 9.98 -12.08
N PHE A 531 6.13 11.10 -12.51
CA PHE A 531 7.43 11.61 -12.05
C PHE A 531 7.25 12.58 -10.88
N LYS A 532 7.98 12.33 -9.79
CA LYS A 532 8.10 13.27 -8.66
C LYS A 532 8.98 14.46 -9.03
N LYS A 533 8.65 15.65 -8.53
CA LYS A 533 9.29 16.93 -8.89
C LYS A 533 10.71 17.13 -8.34
N THR A 534 11.14 16.32 -7.38
CA THR A 534 12.39 16.51 -6.59
C THR A 534 13.63 16.74 -7.47
N PHE A 535 13.80 15.98 -8.57
CA PHE A 535 14.95 16.13 -9.45
C PHE A 535 14.96 17.47 -10.20
N ALA A 536 13.78 17.93 -10.64
CA ALA A 536 13.61 19.17 -11.37
C ALA A 536 13.86 20.39 -10.47
N ILE A 537 13.41 20.33 -9.22
CA ILE A 537 13.70 21.36 -8.20
C ILE A 537 15.22 21.46 -7.95
N LEU A 538 15.89 20.33 -7.72
CA LEU A 538 17.34 20.31 -7.53
C LEU A 538 18.09 20.83 -8.77
N ALA A 539 17.63 20.47 -9.98
CA ALA A 539 18.23 20.95 -11.22
C ALA A 539 18.10 22.47 -11.36
N LYS A 540 16.92 23.00 -11.09
CA LYS A 540 16.61 24.44 -11.19
C LYS A 540 17.37 25.24 -10.13
N GLU A 541 17.28 24.86 -8.85
CA GLU A 541 17.88 25.61 -7.75
C GLU A 541 19.41 25.61 -7.78
N LEU A 542 20.02 24.52 -8.23
CA LEU A 542 21.47 24.41 -8.33
C LEU A 542 22.00 24.70 -9.74
N ASN A 543 21.13 25.05 -10.67
CA ASN A 543 21.45 25.31 -12.07
C ASN A 543 22.33 24.22 -12.69
N VAL A 544 21.92 22.94 -12.55
CA VAL A 544 22.66 21.79 -13.07
C VAL A 544 21.84 21.06 -14.14
N PRO A 545 22.45 20.55 -15.21
CA PRO A 545 21.74 19.87 -16.29
C PRO A 545 21.12 18.56 -15.85
N ILE A 546 20.00 18.20 -16.50
CA ILE A 546 19.34 16.90 -16.40
C ILE A 546 19.80 16.04 -17.58
N TYR A 547 20.23 14.82 -17.32
CA TYR A 547 20.62 13.81 -18.30
C TYR A 547 19.57 12.68 -18.30
N PRO A 548 18.54 12.75 -19.18
CA PRO A 548 17.54 11.70 -19.24
C PRO A 548 18.13 10.40 -19.79
N PHE A 549 17.64 9.26 -19.31
CA PHE A 549 17.97 7.95 -19.89
C PHE A 549 16.75 7.04 -19.93
N VAL A 550 16.80 6.03 -20.79
CA VAL A 550 15.76 5.02 -20.94
C VAL A 550 16.36 3.63 -20.72
N LEU A 551 15.72 2.86 -19.84
CA LEU A 551 15.99 1.44 -19.66
C LEU A 551 14.98 0.63 -20.45
N LYS A 552 15.42 -0.35 -21.23
CA LYS A 552 14.55 -1.28 -21.98
C LYS A 552 14.91 -2.72 -21.66
N GLY A 553 13.88 -3.57 -21.60
CA GLY A 553 14.01 -5.02 -21.43
C GLY A 553 14.31 -5.47 -20.00
N ALA A 554 14.52 -4.56 -19.05
CA ALA A 554 14.84 -4.90 -17.67
C ALA A 554 13.62 -5.44 -16.92
N TYR A 555 12.43 -4.91 -17.20
CA TYR A 555 11.18 -5.43 -16.65
C TYR A 555 10.94 -6.88 -17.09
N GLU A 556 11.07 -7.16 -18.37
CA GLU A 556 10.88 -8.51 -18.91
C GLU A 556 11.98 -9.47 -18.41
N ALA A 557 13.20 -8.99 -18.24
CA ALA A 557 14.32 -9.79 -17.73
C ALA A 557 14.14 -10.15 -16.25
N PHE A 558 13.75 -9.19 -15.42
CA PHE A 558 13.62 -9.40 -13.99
C PHE A 558 12.50 -8.53 -13.40
N PRO A 559 11.24 -8.91 -13.66
CA PRO A 559 10.09 -8.20 -13.10
C PRO A 559 10.06 -8.30 -11.57
N TYR A 560 9.38 -7.36 -10.94
CA TYR A 560 9.31 -7.18 -9.49
C TYR A 560 8.94 -8.45 -8.70
N ASN A 561 8.13 -9.35 -9.29
CA ASN A 561 7.57 -10.56 -8.64
C ASN A 561 8.38 -11.85 -8.88
N LYS A 562 9.55 -11.79 -9.51
CA LYS A 562 10.38 -12.97 -9.77
C LYS A 562 11.57 -13.02 -8.82
N LYS A 563 11.97 -14.24 -8.45
CA LYS A 563 13.14 -14.47 -7.59
C LYS A 563 14.45 -14.51 -8.38
N PHE A 564 14.38 -14.85 -9.66
CA PHE A 564 15.55 -14.97 -10.52
C PHE A 564 15.29 -14.31 -11.87
N PRO A 565 16.28 -13.66 -12.46
CA PRO A 565 16.17 -13.06 -13.77
C PRO A 565 16.10 -14.13 -14.85
N LYS A 566 15.38 -13.85 -15.93
CA LYS A 566 15.36 -14.66 -17.16
C LYS A 566 16.16 -13.97 -18.26
N ARG A 567 16.62 -14.75 -19.23
CA ARG A 567 17.36 -14.22 -20.37
C ARG A 567 16.47 -13.28 -21.20
N ASN A 568 16.94 -12.06 -21.38
CA ASN A 568 16.34 -11.07 -22.24
C ASN A 568 17.41 -10.08 -22.72
N ASN A 569 17.16 -9.38 -23.83
CA ASN A 569 18.01 -8.30 -24.27
C ASN A 569 17.68 -7.05 -23.45
N ILE A 570 18.68 -6.45 -22.82
CA ILE A 570 18.50 -5.24 -22.03
C ILE A 570 19.39 -4.12 -22.57
N SER A 571 18.92 -2.89 -22.45
CA SER A 571 19.70 -1.73 -22.93
C SER A 571 19.48 -0.48 -22.10
N VAL A 572 20.46 0.41 -22.16
CA VAL A 572 20.41 1.78 -21.65
C VAL A 572 20.65 2.74 -22.80
N GLN A 573 19.80 3.72 -22.95
CA GLN A 573 19.99 4.82 -23.90
C GLN A 573 19.99 6.13 -23.13
N PHE A 574 21.10 6.87 -23.18
CA PHE A 574 21.18 8.22 -22.65
C PHE A 574 20.73 9.20 -23.73
N LEU A 575 19.81 10.10 -23.35
CA LEU A 575 19.20 11.08 -24.25
C LEU A 575 19.95 12.41 -24.16
N GLU A 576 19.57 13.35 -25.03
CA GLU A 576 20.10 14.70 -24.99
C GLU A 576 19.82 15.38 -23.64
N LYS A 577 20.77 16.18 -23.17
CA LYS A 577 20.64 16.89 -21.91
C LYS A 577 19.55 17.96 -21.96
N ILE A 578 18.93 18.20 -20.81
CA ILE A 578 17.96 19.27 -20.61
C ILE A 578 18.59 20.30 -19.69
N GLU A 579 18.71 21.54 -20.19
CA GLU A 579 19.18 22.66 -19.37
C GLU A 579 18.01 23.24 -18.56
N PRO A 580 18.22 23.59 -17.27
CA PRO A 580 17.15 24.08 -16.40
C PRO A 580 16.86 25.57 -16.58
N GLN A 581 17.69 26.31 -17.31
CA GLN A 581 17.57 27.75 -17.52
C GLN A 581 16.25 28.08 -18.23
N ASP A 582 15.60 29.13 -17.79
CA ASP A 582 14.34 29.66 -18.36
C ASP A 582 13.13 28.71 -18.31
N LYS A 583 13.20 27.62 -17.55
CA LYS A 583 12.12 26.65 -17.41
C LYS A 583 11.57 26.62 -15.99
N THR A 584 10.28 26.38 -15.86
CA THR A 584 9.63 26.08 -14.58
C THR A 584 9.94 24.64 -14.15
N VAL A 585 9.67 24.32 -12.90
CA VAL A 585 9.84 22.94 -12.38
C VAL A 585 8.90 21.99 -13.13
N GLU A 586 7.69 22.42 -13.39
CA GLU A 586 6.65 21.66 -14.12
C GLU A 586 7.10 21.35 -15.55
N GLU A 587 7.62 22.36 -16.27
CA GLU A 587 8.15 22.18 -17.63
C GLU A 587 9.32 21.20 -17.65
N LEU A 588 10.24 21.27 -16.67
CA LEU A 588 11.36 20.33 -16.57
C LEU A 588 10.89 18.89 -16.33
N VAL A 589 9.89 18.69 -15.48
CA VAL A 589 9.30 17.37 -15.22
C VAL A 589 8.63 16.83 -16.48
N GLU A 590 7.80 17.63 -17.12
CA GLU A 590 7.06 17.23 -18.31
C GLU A 590 7.96 16.94 -19.50
N GLU A 591 8.92 17.82 -19.78
CA GLU A 591 9.90 17.62 -20.84
C GLU A 591 10.74 16.36 -20.62
N THR A 592 11.20 16.15 -19.39
CA THR A 592 11.97 14.94 -19.04
C THR A 592 11.15 13.68 -19.23
N LYS A 593 9.89 13.68 -18.75
CA LYS A 593 8.96 12.56 -18.88
C LYS A 593 8.64 12.28 -20.36
N ASN A 594 8.36 13.30 -21.15
CA ASN A 594 8.02 13.19 -22.57
C ASN A 594 9.20 12.65 -23.38
N ASN A 595 10.43 13.13 -23.12
CA ASN A 595 11.63 12.62 -23.77
C ASN A 595 11.88 11.14 -23.45
N ILE A 596 11.68 10.73 -22.20
CA ILE A 596 11.80 9.32 -21.78
C ILE A 596 10.68 8.50 -22.42
N ALA A 597 9.42 8.94 -22.36
CA ALA A 597 8.27 8.23 -22.93
C ALA A 597 8.42 7.99 -24.44
N LYS A 598 8.80 9.03 -25.19
CA LYS A 598 9.02 8.93 -26.66
C LYS A 598 10.06 7.89 -27.04
N ASN A 599 11.05 7.65 -26.20
CA ASN A 599 12.12 6.69 -26.46
C ASN A 599 11.87 5.34 -25.76
N TYR A 600 10.89 5.26 -24.86
CA TYR A 600 10.54 4.04 -24.13
C TYR A 600 9.58 3.16 -24.93
N TYR A 601 8.50 3.74 -25.43
CA TYR A 601 7.53 3.11 -26.31
C TYR A 601 7.97 3.20 -27.77
#